data_7ab32dd0c32e239b26ce36f225ca53d6
#
_entry.id   7ab32dd0c32e239b26ce36f225ca53d6
#
_cell.length_a   1.000
_cell.length_b   1.000
_cell.length_c   1.000
_cell.angle_alpha   90.00
_cell.angle_beta   90.00
_cell.angle_gamma   90.00
#
_symmetry.space_group_name_H-M   'P 1'
#
loop_
_entity.id
_entity.type
_entity.pdbx_description
1 polymer ?
#
loop_
_entity_poly.entity_id
_entity_poly.type
_entity_poly.pdbx_seq_one_letter_code
_entity_poly.pdbx_strand_id
1 'polypeptide(L)'
;MLKSSGFVFLLKNEMQEIFDSFTSCFNIRINYFSPDVKELKVGLRKGVCPYCELIQKKLGIRELCVKSDKHWCKEAADKKQLVYYTCHAGLQEAIYPVFFENALLGFIVIGQFRNSDMPLPHILQLAGKKNISREELMDAFIKVPQYTNKEITNIINLFTILAKYI
;
A
#
# COMPACT_ATOMS: atom_id res chain seq x y z
N MET A 1 -30.82 -0.06 16.12
CA MET A 1 -29.49 -0.72 15.94
C MET A 1 -29.34 -1.11 14.48
N LEU A 2 -28.74 -0.27 13.66
CA LEU A 2 -28.35 -0.63 12.28
C LEU A 2 -27.21 -1.63 12.42
N LYS A 3 -27.44 -2.86 11.95
CA LYS A 3 -26.41 -3.90 11.95
C LYS A 3 -25.24 -3.39 11.13
N SER A 4 -24.03 -3.44 11.68
CA SER A 4 -22.78 -3.00 11.04
C SER A 4 -22.56 -3.53 9.59
N SER A 5 -23.18 -4.65 9.26
CA SER A 5 -23.18 -5.22 7.90
C SER A 5 -23.93 -4.38 6.87
N GLY A 6 -24.96 -3.62 7.24
CA GLY A 6 -25.72 -2.78 6.30
C GLY A 6 -25.01 -1.49 5.92
N PHE A 7 -24.26 -0.89 6.84
CA PHE A 7 -23.50 0.34 6.59
C PHE A 7 -22.32 0.08 5.65
N VAL A 8 -21.59 -1.02 5.85
CA VAL A 8 -20.50 -1.45 4.97
C VAL A 8 -21.01 -1.78 3.55
N PHE A 9 -22.25 -2.24 3.42
CA PHE A 9 -22.84 -2.54 2.11
C PHE A 9 -23.22 -1.27 1.34
N LEU A 10 -23.73 -0.24 2.02
CA LEU A 10 -24.10 1.05 1.38
C LEU A 10 -22.88 1.80 0.84
N LEU A 11 -21.73 1.74 1.51
CA LEU A 11 -20.49 2.41 1.07
C LEU A 11 -19.68 1.60 0.06
N LYS A 12 -20.16 0.45 -0.39
CA LYS A 12 -19.37 -0.47 -1.21
C LYS A 12 -19.06 0.09 -2.61
N ASN A 13 -19.99 0.81 -3.20
CA ASN A 13 -19.84 1.38 -4.54
C ASN A 13 -19.05 2.69 -4.48
N GLU A 14 -19.38 3.57 -3.56
CA GLU A 14 -18.70 4.85 -3.35
C GLU A 14 -17.22 4.63 -3.00
N MET A 15 -16.93 3.69 -2.13
CA MET A 15 -15.53 3.32 -1.82
C MET A 15 -14.80 2.81 -3.06
N GLN A 16 -15.45 2.04 -3.92
CA GLN A 16 -14.82 1.57 -5.16
C GLN A 16 -14.52 2.72 -6.12
N GLU A 17 -15.46 3.65 -6.29
CA GLU A 17 -15.27 4.82 -7.14
C GLU A 17 -14.13 5.71 -6.63
N ILE A 18 -14.02 5.90 -5.31
CA ILE A 18 -12.91 6.64 -4.68
C ILE A 18 -11.58 5.92 -4.96
N PHE A 19 -11.51 4.60 -4.79
CA PHE A 19 -10.30 3.82 -5.00
C PHE A 19 -9.87 3.83 -6.47
N ASP A 20 -10.83 3.70 -7.38
CA ASP A 20 -10.58 3.73 -8.82
C ASP A 20 -10.10 5.11 -9.26
N SER A 21 -10.74 6.17 -8.76
CA SER A 21 -10.35 7.56 -9.02
C SER A 21 -8.95 7.86 -8.46
N PHE A 22 -8.65 7.43 -7.24
CA PHE A 22 -7.33 7.59 -6.63
C PHE A 22 -6.24 6.91 -7.47
N THR A 23 -6.48 5.66 -7.87
CA THR A 23 -5.54 4.93 -8.73
C THR A 23 -5.37 5.61 -10.09
N SER A 24 -6.45 6.12 -10.68
CA SER A 24 -6.40 6.84 -11.97
C SER A 24 -5.58 8.13 -11.89
N CYS A 25 -5.72 8.87 -10.79
CA CYS A 25 -4.99 10.14 -10.59
C CYS A 25 -3.50 9.94 -10.30
N PHE A 26 -3.17 8.95 -9.48
CA PHE A 26 -1.82 8.80 -8.94
C PHE A 26 -1.09 7.54 -9.41
N ASN A 27 -1.72 6.70 -10.21
CA ASN A 27 -1.14 5.39 -10.59
C ASN A 27 -0.60 4.59 -9.39
N ILE A 28 -1.11 4.84 -8.20
CA ILE A 28 -0.79 4.14 -6.94
C ILE A 28 -1.90 3.14 -6.66
N ARG A 29 -1.52 1.94 -6.24
CA ARG A 29 -2.48 0.94 -5.78
C ARG A 29 -3.09 1.39 -4.45
N ILE A 30 -4.39 1.28 -4.32
CA ILE A 30 -5.14 1.50 -3.08
C ILE A 30 -6.00 0.28 -2.79
N ASN A 31 -6.02 -0.18 -1.56
CA ASN A 31 -6.77 -1.35 -1.14
C ASN A 31 -7.27 -1.24 0.30
N TYR A 32 -8.29 -2.05 0.60
CA TYR A 32 -8.85 -2.18 1.94
C TYR A 32 -8.59 -3.59 2.47
N PHE A 33 -8.01 -3.64 3.66
CA PHE A 33 -7.79 -4.86 4.42
C PHE A 33 -8.75 -4.96 5.60
N SER A 34 -9.18 -6.18 5.92
CA SER A 34 -9.85 -6.49 7.18
C SER A 34 -8.92 -6.31 8.40
N PRO A 35 -9.45 -6.33 9.63
CA PRO A 35 -8.62 -6.26 10.84
C PRO A 35 -7.56 -7.37 10.96
N ASP A 36 -7.80 -8.55 10.36
CA ASP A 36 -6.85 -9.67 10.29
C ASP A 36 -5.93 -9.60 9.06
N VAL A 37 -5.88 -8.42 8.41
CA VAL A 37 -4.98 -8.10 7.28
C VAL A 37 -5.22 -9.01 6.07
N LYS A 38 -6.49 -9.27 5.75
CA LYS A 38 -6.90 -9.88 4.47
C LYS A 38 -7.40 -8.81 3.53
N GLU A 39 -6.93 -8.84 2.29
CA GLU A 39 -7.42 -7.93 1.26
C GLU A 39 -8.88 -8.23 0.92
N LEU A 40 -9.74 -7.22 1.09
CA LEU A 40 -11.18 -7.33 0.83
C LEU A 40 -11.60 -6.55 -0.40
N LYS A 41 -10.91 -5.43 -0.71
CA LYS A 41 -11.22 -4.56 -1.82
C LYS A 41 -9.94 -3.92 -2.36
N VAL A 42 -9.93 -3.67 -3.64
CA VAL A 42 -8.82 -3.01 -4.34
C VAL A 42 -9.37 -2.15 -5.47
N GLY A 43 -8.72 -1.02 -5.74
CA GLY A 43 -9.00 -0.17 -6.89
C GLY A 43 -8.58 -0.82 -8.22
N LEU A 44 -8.55 -0.02 -9.29
CA LEU A 44 -8.24 -0.49 -10.66
C LEU A 44 -6.94 -1.30 -10.75
N ARG A 45 -5.92 -0.96 -9.98
CA ARG A 45 -4.64 -1.66 -9.96
C ARG A 45 -4.69 -2.87 -9.02
N LYS A 46 -5.16 -3.99 -9.53
CA LYS A 46 -5.46 -5.20 -8.72
C LYS A 46 -4.22 -5.96 -8.23
N GLY A 47 -3.15 -6.02 -9.02
CA GLY A 47 -1.92 -6.73 -8.65
C GLY A 47 -0.90 -5.84 -7.96
N VAL A 48 0.10 -6.46 -7.32
CA VAL A 48 1.31 -5.75 -6.88
C VAL A 48 2.10 -5.26 -8.10
N CYS A 49 2.98 -4.28 -7.91
CA CYS A 49 3.78 -3.77 -9.03
C CYS A 49 4.75 -4.85 -9.59
N PRO A 50 5.17 -4.74 -10.86
CA PRO A 50 6.08 -5.72 -11.49
C PRO A 50 7.35 -5.98 -10.69
N TYR A 51 7.90 -4.96 -10.04
CA TYR A 51 9.06 -5.10 -9.16
C TYR A 51 8.75 -6.01 -7.95
N CYS A 52 7.64 -5.79 -7.26
CA CYS A 52 7.23 -6.64 -6.12
C CYS A 52 6.95 -8.08 -6.58
N GLU A 53 6.29 -8.24 -7.72
CA GLU A 53 6.03 -9.57 -8.27
C GLU A 53 7.34 -10.31 -8.58
N LEU A 54 8.30 -9.62 -9.21
CA LEU A 54 9.61 -10.18 -9.54
C LEU A 54 10.38 -10.63 -8.30
N ILE A 55 10.52 -9.75 -7.31
CA ILE A 55 11.30 -10.07 -6.09
C ILE A 55 10.61 -11.12 -5.21
N GLN A 56 9.28 -11.13 -5.15
CA GLN A 56 8.54 -12.18 -4.45
C GLN A 56 8.74 -13.54 -5.09
N LYS A 57 8.69 -13.64 -6.43
CA LYS A 57 8.89 -14.89 -7.17
C LYS A 57 10.35 -15.37 -7.15
N LYS A 58 11.28 -14.48 -7.47
CA LYS A 58 12.70 -14.83 -7.65
C LYS A 58 13.49 -14.93 -6.34
N LEU A 59 13.17 -14.09 -5.36
CA LEU A 59 13.85 -14.06 -4.06
C LEU A 59 13.10 -14.83 -2.95
N GLY A 60 11.84 -15.22 -3.20
CA GLY A 60 11.03 -15.95 -2.22
C GLY A 60 10.69 -15.12 -0.97
N ILE A 61 10.60 -13.78 -1.09
CA ILE A 61 10.47 -12.87 0.06
C ILE A 61 9.02 -12.52 0.42
N ARG A 62 8.03 -13.22 -0.13
CA ARG A 62 6.61 -12.93 0.14
C ARG A 62 6.26 -12.94 1.63
N GLU A 63 6.86 -13.85 2.41
CA GLU A 63 6.64 -13.89 3.87
C GLU A 63 7.10 -12.61 4.57
N LEU A 64 8.17 -11.97 4.08
CA LEU A 64 8.63 -10.69 4.61
C LEU A 64 7.64 -9.58 4.31
N CYS A 65 7.00 -9.59 3.13
CA CYS A 65 5.92 -8.66 2.80
C CYS A 65 4.76 -8.81 3.79
N VAL A 66 4.26 -10.04 3.98
CA VAL A 66 3.14 -10.31 4.90
C VAL A 66 3.49 -9.91 6.35
N LYS A 67 4.70 -10.16 6.81
CA LYS A 67 5.16 -9.72 8.14
C LYS A 67 5.21 -8.21 8.25
N SER A 68 5.70 -7.53 7.21
CA SER A 68 5.74 -6.06 7.14
C SER A 68 4.34 -5.48 7.21
N ASP A 69 3.40 -5.96 6.40
CA ASP A 69 2.02 -5.49 6.37
C ASP A 69 1.35 -5.64 7.74
N LYS A 70 1.49 -6.80 8.38
CA LYS A 70 0.95 -7.06 9.72
C LYS A 70 1.56 -6.14 10.78
N HIS A 71 2.86 -5.90 10.72
CA HIS A 71 3.56 -5.01 11.65
C HIS A 71 3.04 -3.58 11.54
N TRP A 72 2.99 -3.03 10.33
CA TRP A 72 2.59 -1.64 10.11
C TRP A 72 1.08 -1.40 10.29
N CYS A 73 0.24 -2.40 9.96
CA CYS A 73 -1.19 -2.36 10.31
C CYS A 73 -1.38 -2.30 11.82
N LYS A 74 -0.64 -3.11 12.58
CA LYS A 74 -0.69 -3.06 14.05
C LYS A 74 -0.24 -1.69 14.58
N GLU A 75 0.88 -1.15 14.09
CA GLU A 75 1.36 0.19 14.46
C GLU A 75 0.32 1.28 14.18
N ALA A 76 -0.33 1.23 13.01
CA ALA A 76 -1.38 2.18 12.65
C ALA A 76 -2.60 2.06 13.59
N ALA A 77 -3.01 0.84 13.92
CA ALA A 77 -4.12 0.59 14.84
C ALA A 77 -3.82 1.07 16.27
N ASP A 78 -2.63 0.75 16.80
CA ASP A 78 -2.19 1.13 18.14
C ASP A 78 -2.10 2.66 18.29
N LYS A 79 -1.61 3.35 17.25
CA LYS A 79 -1.51 4.82 17.22
C LYS A 79 -2.81 5.52 16.84
N LYS A 80 -3.79 4.79 16.31
CA LYS A 80 -5.05 5.33 15.75
C LYS A 80 -4.83 6.47 14.75
N GLN A 81 -3.76 6.37 13.95
CA GLN A 81 -3.38 7.39 12.96
C GLN A 81 -2.71 6.78 11.74
N LEU A 82 -2.60 7.57 10.68
CA LEU A 82 -1.84 7.19 9.50
C LEU A 82 -0.38 6.85 9.86
N VAL A 83 0.11 5.77 9.28
CA VAL A 83 1.54 5.40 9.29
C VAL A 83 2.05 5.40 7.85
N TYR A 84 3.08 6.20 7.60
CA TYR A 84 3.84 6.22 6.34
C TYR A 84 5.20 5.58 6.58
N TYR A 85 5.60 4.66 5.70
CA TYR A 85 6.82 3.89 5.90
C TYR A 85 7.47 3.44 4.59
N THR A 86 8.73 3.03 4.71
CA THR A 86 9.45 2.32 3.64
C THR A 86 9.42 0.83 3.93
N CYS A 87 8.90 0.03 3.01
CA CYS A 87 8.87 -1.42 3.16
C CYS A 87 10.28 -2.02 3.00
N HIS A 88 10.45 -3.29 3.37
CA HIS A 88 11.75 -3.99 3.29
C HIS A 88 12.31 -4.07 1.85
N ALA A 89 11.47 -3.87 0.85
CA ALA A 89 11.88 -3.83 -0.57
C ALA A 89 12.25 -2.41 -1.05
N GLY A 90 12.19 -1.41 -0.16
CA GLY A 90 12.57 -0.03 -0.46
C GLY A 90 11.48 0.81 -1.13
N LEU A 91 10.24 0.32 -1.16
CA LEU A 91 9.10 1.08 -1.68
C LEU A 91 8.33 1.78 -0.55
N GLN A 92 7.68 2.87 -0.91
CA GLN A 92 6.88 3.66 0.02
C GLN A 92 5.44 3.14 0.07
N GLU A 93 4.89 3.12 1.26
CA GLU A 93 3.52 2.73 1.55
C GLU A 93 2.94 3.58 2.68
N ALA A 94 1.62 3.74 2.70
CA ALA A 94 0.92 4.37 3.81
C ALA A 94 -0.33 3.59 4.19
N ILE A 95 -0.58 3.48 5.48
CA ILE A 95 -1.70 2.75 6.07
C ILE A 95 -2.53 3.71 6.92
N TYR A 96 -3.83 3.72 6.70
CA TYR A 96 -4.78 4.42 7.54
C TYR A 96 -5.72 3.42 8.22
N PRO A 97 -5.78 3.36 9.56
CA PRO A 97 -6.68 2.48 10.29
C PRO A 97 -8.09 3.09 10.30
N VAL A 98 -9.07 2.31 9.90
CA VAL A 98 -10.48 2.72 9.86
C VAL A 98 -11.18 2.25 11.13
N PHE A 99 -11.71 3.20 11.88
CA PHE A 99 -12.47 2.92 13.09
C PHE A 99 -13.92 3.39 12.94
N PHE A 100 -14.85 2.62 13.50
CA PHE A 100 -16.21 3.08 13.77
C PHE A 100 -16.44 3.04 15.28
N GLU A 101 -16.74 4.18 15.87
CA GLU A 101 -16.71 4.35 17.32
C GLU A 101 -15.32 3.96 17.88
N ASN A 102 -15.23 2.84 18.60
CA ASN A 102 -13.96 2.31 19.11
C ASN A 102 -13.56 0.96 18.47
N ALA A 103 -14.36 0.47 17.51
CA ALA A 103 -14.08 -0.79 16.84
C ALA A 103 -13.23 -0.58 15.59
N LEU A 104 -12.11 -1.30 15.48
CA LEU A 104 -11.31 -1.34 14.27
C LEU A 104 -12.08 -2.10 13.18
N LEU A 105 -12.41 -1.43 12.08
CA LEU A 105 -13.08 -2.03 10.93
C LEU A 105 -12.09 -2.61 9.91
N GLY A 106 -10.88 -2.05 9.85
CA GLY A 106 -9.86 -2.48 8.91
C GLY A 106 -8.85 -1.39 8.61
N PHE A 107 -8.22 -1.49 7.44
CA PHE A 107 -7.14 -0.58 7.03
C PHE A 107 -7.31 -0.21 5.57
N ILE A 108 -7.13 1.07 5.24
CA ILE A 108 -6.93 1.50 3.87
C ILE A 108 -5.44 1.67 3.67
N VAL A 109 -4.91 1.08 2.61
CA VAL A 109 -3.48 1.07 2.30
C VAL A 109 -3.26 1.62 0.90
N ILE A 110 -2.30 2.52 0.77
CA ILE A 110 -1.78 2.97 -0.52
C ILE A 110 -0.32 2.59 -0.68
N GLY A 111 0.05 2.18 -1.84
CA GLY A 111 1.38 1.78 -2.26
C GLY A 111 1.23 0.92 -3.51
N GLN A 112 2.24 0.67 -4.19
CA GLN A 112 3.65 0.83 -3.96
C GLN A 112 4.14 1.97 -4.86
N PHE A 113 4.96 2.83 -4.33
CA PHE A 113 5.59 3.92 -5.08
C PHE A 113 7.01 4.19 -4.60
N ARG A 114 7.79 4.93 -5.39
CA ARG A 114 9.16 5.31 -5.09
C ARG A 114 9.23 6.77 -4.67
N ASN A 115 10.16 7.08 -3.81
CA ASN A 115 10.56 8.44 -3.51
C ASN A 115 11.83 8.79 -4.30
N SER A 116 11.75 9.82 -5.17
CA SER A 116 12.90 10.24 -6.01
C SER A 116 14.06 10.82 -5.20
N ASP A 117 13.77 11.31 -4.00
CA ASP A 117 14.75 11.97 -3.13
C ASP A 117 15.46 10.95 -2.20
N MET A 118 15.08 9.68 -2.26
CA MET A 118 15.72 8.61 -1.51
C MET A 118 16.74 7.84 -2.35
N PRO A 119 17.79 7.31 -1.72
CA PRO A 119 18.76 6.45 -2.40
C PRO A 119 18.10 5.17 -2.90
N LEU A 120 18.75 4.51 -3.87
CA LEU A 120 18.31 3.23 -4.39
C LEU A 120 18.22 2.17 -3.27
N PRO A 121 17.18 1.34 -3.25
CA PRO A 121 17.00 0.33 -2.21
C PRO A 121 18.16 -0.65 -2.15
N HIS A 122 18.53 -1.04 -0.92
CA HIS A 122 19.58 -2.02 -0.69
C HIS A 122 19.32 -3.38 -1.39
N ILE A 123 18.04 -3.76 -1.54
CA ILE A 123 17.65 -5.00 -2.22
C ILE A 123 18.17 -5.09 -3.67
N LEU A 124 18.41 -3.96 -4.32
CA LEU A 124 19.02 -3.93 -5.66
C LEU A 124 20.46 -4.46 -5.66
N GLN A 125 21.14 -4.48 -4.51
CA GLN A 125 22.48 -5.07 -4.35
C GLN A 125 22.44 -6.60 -4.30
N LEU A 126 21.27 -7.20 -4.12
CA LEU A 126 21.07 -8.64 -4.15
C LEU A 126 20.99 -9.20 -5.58
N ALA A 127 20.92 -8.32 -6.58
CA ALA A 127 20.99 -8.70 -7.99
C ALA A 127 22.28 -9.51 -8.26
N GLY A 128 22.14 -10.57 -9.02
CA GLY A 128 23.24 -11.52 -9.32
C GLY A 128 23.41 -12.64 -8.27
N LYS A 129 22.79 -12.55 -7.09
CA LYS A 129 22.93 -13.58 -6.06
C LYS A 129 21.87 -14.69 -6.09
N LYS A 130 20.72 -14.48 -6.77
CA LYS A 130 19.57 -15.41 -6.80
C LYS A 130 18.83 -15.42 -8.14
N ASN A 131 19.49 -15.70 -9.25
CA ASN A 131 18.86 -15.81 -10.59
C ASN A 131 18.06 -14.56 -11.03
N ILE A 132 18.39 -13.38 -10.51
CA ILE A 132 17.90 -12.11 -11.00
C ILE A 132 19.08 -11.31 -11.53
N SER A 133 19.03 -10.91 -12.80
CA SER A 133 20.01 -9.96 -13.32
C SER A 133 19.76 -8.57 -12.73
N ARG A 134 20.83 -7.76 -12.63
CA ARG A 134 20.71 -6.37 -12.19
C ARG A 134 19.82 -5.55 -13.12
N GLU A 135 19.92 -5.83 -14.41
CA GLU A 135 19.13 -5.19 -15.46
C GLU A 135 17.64 -5.49 -15.29
N GLU A 136 17.26 -6.78 -15.19
CA GLU A 136 15.87 -7.21 -14.97
C GLU A 136 15.27 -6.54 -13.73
N LEU A 137 16.03 -6.47 -12.64
CA LEU A 137 15.58 -5.89 -11.39
C LEU A 137 15.41 -4.36 -11.49
N MET A 138 16.36 -3.68 -12.15
CA MET A 138 16.29 -2.23 -12.39
C MET A 138 15.13 -1.87 -13.31
N ASP A 139 14.94 -2.62 -14.40
CA ASP A 139 13.84 -2.41 -15.35
C ASP A 139 12.46 -2.55 -14.69
N ALA A 140 12.33 -3.50 -13.76
CA ALA A 140 11.11 -3.63 -12.98
C ALA A 140 10.95 -2.49 -11.96
N PHE A 141 12.04 -2.07 -11.32
CA PHE A 141 12.06 -1.01 -10.33
C PHE A 141 11.69 0.35 -10.91
N ILE A 142 12.24 0.72 -12.07
CA ILE A 142 11.95 2.03 -12.71
C ILE A 142 10.50 2.17 -13.17
N LYS A 143 9.79 1.06 -13.37
CA LYS A 143 8.34 1.06 -13.70
C LYS A 143 7.43 1.34 -12.51
N VAL A 144 7.96 1.29 -11.29
CA VAL A 144 7.19 1.69 -10.09
C VAL A 144 6.97 3.19 -10.12
N PRO A 145 5.74 3.70 -9.89
CA PRO A 145 5.47 5.13 -9.85
C PRO A 145 6.44 5.86 -8.93
N GLN A 146 6.90 7.03 -9.35
CA GLN A 146 7.91 7.81 -8.63
C GLN A 146 7.41 9.21 -8.35
N TYR A 147 7.65 9.72 -7.15
CA TYR A 147 7.25 11.03 -6.68
C TYR A 147 8.36 11.67 -5.85
N THR A 148 8.42 13.00 -5.88
CA THR A 148 9.27 13.82 -5.01
C THR A 148 8.68 13.87 -3.59
N ASN A 149 9.47 14.28 -2.60
CA ASN A 149 8.99 14.49 -1.22
C ASN A 149 7.76 15.40 -1.16
N LYS A 150 7.74 16.48 -1.97
CA LYS A 150 6.61 17.42 -2.02
C LYS A 150 5.33 16.76 -2.55
N GLU A 151 5.44 16.00 -3.63
CA GLU A 151 4.29 15.27 -4.20
C GLU A 151 3.79 14.21 -3.24
N ILE A 152 4.67 13.46 -2.60
CA ILE A 152 4.32 12.46 -1.58
C ILE A 152 3.55 13.10 -0.43
N THR A 153 4.01 14.25 0.07
CA THR A 153 3.30 15.00 1.12
C THR A 153 1.87 15.33 0.69
N ASN A 154 1.68 15.80 -0.54
CA ASN A 154 0.35 16.13 -1.06
C ASN A 154 -0.53 14.89 -1.22
N ILE A 155 0.03 13.78 -1.73
CA ILE A 155 -0.67 12.50 -1.88
C ILE A 155 -1.12 11.97 -0.50
N ILE A 156 -0.23 11.97 0.49
CA ILE A 156 -0.52 11.52 1.85
C ILE A 156 -1.59 12.38 2.51
N ASN A 157 -1.53 13.70 2.34
CA ASN A 157 -2.54 14.61 2.86
C ASN A 157 -3.92 14.33 2.25
N LEU A 158 -4.01 14.20 0.92
CA LEU A 158 -5.26 13.86 0.25
C LEU A 158 -5.76 12.47 0.68
N PHE A 159 -4.88 11.48 0.72
CA PHE A 159 -5.21 10.14 1.18
C PHE A 159 -5.77 10.15 2.61
N THR A 160 -5.15 10.91 3.52
CA THR A 160 -5.61 11.06 4.90
C THR A 160 -7.01 11.65 4.97
N ILE A 161 -7.29 12.67 4.15
CA ILE A 161 -8.62 13.28 4.07
C ILE A 161 -9.64 12.26 3.57
N LEU A 162 -9.37 11.59 2.44
CA LEU A 162 -10.27 10.58 1.88
C LEU A 162 -10.56 9.46 2.89
N ALA A 163 -9.51 8.92 3.54
CA ALA A 163 -9.64 7.82 4.48
C ALA A 163 -10.43 8.16 5.75
N LYS A 164 -10.50 9.44 6.13
CA LYS A 164 -11.32 9.91 7.26
C LYS A 164 -12.81 9.94 6.95
N TYR A 165 -13.19 10.06 5.68
CA TYR A 165 -14.57 10.21 5.25
C TYR A 165 -15.16 8.94 4.61
N ILE A 166 -14.37 7.87 4.51
CA ILE A 166 -14.80 6.51 4.15
C ILE A 166 -15.25 5.75 5.40
#